data_d2c9941a80d7c1eee87d284a667655bf
#
_entry.id   d2c9941a80d7c1eee87d284a667655bf
#
_cell.length_a   1.000
_cell.length_b   1.000
_cell.length_c   1.000
_cell.angle_alpha   90.00
_cell.angle_beta   90.00
_cell.angle_gamma   90.00
#
_symmetry.space_group_name_H-M   'P 1'
#
loop_
_entity.id
_entity.type
_entity.pdbx_description
1 polymer ?
#
loop_
_entity_poly.entity_id
_entity_poly.type
_entity_poly.pdbx_seq_one_letter_code
_entity_poly.pdbx_strand_id
1 'polypeptide(L)'
;MTFGGRASGLGPLEDLFRFTVGKFKGAVGRKLNSIEVHDLICKVGEVVVVGGVRRSAMISLSNLTDDRMRRAKMGDWWVNEPQRALSNNSIAYTEKPDVGAFMEEWLSLYNSKSGERGIFNRVAAKKQVEKSGRRDPNYEWGCNPCSEILLRPQSMCNLTEVVVREDDTLETLMEKVEIASILGTFQSTLTNFPYLRKVWQKNCEEERLLGVSLTGIMDNKLTAGWDKRELENSLNILKHHVIDVNKDFADQLGINQS
;
A
#
# COMPACT_ATOMS: atom_id res chain seq x y z
N MET A 1 -26.07 -2.69 6.85
CA MET A 1 -24.61 -2.36 7.05
C MET A 1 -24.52 -1.17 7.98
N THR A 2 -23.65 -1.21 8.96
CA THR A 2 -23.57 -0.25 10.08
C THR A 2 -23.20 1.18 9.65
N PHE A 3 -22.55 1.36 8.49
CA PHE A 3 -22.03 2.65 8.03
C PHE A 3 -22.62 3.12 6.68
N GLY A 4 -23.82 2.70 6.35
CA GLY A 4 -24.45 3.02 5.08
C GLY A 4 -23.87 2.25 3.89
N GLY A 5 -24.48 2.41 2.74
CA GLY A 5 -24.18 1.67 1.52
C GLY A 5 -25.08 0.45 1.32
N ARG A 6 -25.24 0.06 0.07
CA ARG A 6 -26.02 -1.11 -0.31
C ARG A 6 -25.08 -2.28 -0.57
N ALA A 7 -25.47 -3.48 -0.14
CA ALA A 7 -24.79 -4.70 -0.56
C ALA A 7 -24.93 -4.86 -2.09
N SER A 8 -23.90 -5.35 -2.75
CA SER A 8 -23.86 -5.54 -4.21
C SER A 8 -24.77 -6.67 -4.70
N GLY A 9 -25.48 -7.34 -3.80
CA GLY A 9 -26.29 -8.54 -4.09
C GLY A 9 -25.43 -9.80 -4.23
N LEU A 10 -26.01 -10.84 -4.80
CA LEU A 10 -25.35 -12.16 -4.95
C LEU A 10 -24.47 -12.25 -6.21
N GLY A 11 -24.69 -11.38 -7.20
CA GLY A 11 -24.01 -11.42 -8.50
C GLY A 11 -22.49 -11.46 -8.41
N PRO A 12 -21.82 -10.52 -7.72
CA PRO A 12 -20.36 -10.52 -7.60
C PRO A 12 -19.79 -11.78 -6.95
N LEU A 13 -20.50 -12.38 -5.99
CA LEU A 13 -20.09 -13.63 -5.35
C LEU A 13 -20.27 -14.83 -6.30
N GLU A 14 -21.35 -14.88 -7.05
CA GLU A 14 -21.57 -15.92 -8.07
C GLU A 14 -20.50 -15.85 -9.16
N ASP A 15 -20.18 -14.66 -9.64
CA ASP A 15 -19.09 -14.43 -10.61
C ASP A 15 -17.74 -14.88 -10.08
N LEU A 16 -17.43 -14.61 -8.80
CA LEU A 16 -16.21 -15.11 -8.18
C LEU A 16 -16.15 -16.64 -8.18
N PHE A 17 -17.25 -17.32 -7.83
CA PHE A 17 -17.27 -18.79 -7.85
C PHE A 17 -17.12 -19.35 -9.25
N ARG A 18 -17.83 -18.79 -10.23
CA ARG A 18 -17.72 -19.21 -11.64
C ARG A 18 -16.28 -19.02 -12.16
N PHE A 19 -15.69 -17.87 -11.91
CA PHE A 19 -14.32 -17.57 -12.28
C PHE A 19 -13.32 -18.53 -11.63
N THR A 20 -13.46 -18.78 -10.33
CA THR A 20 -12.60 -19.68 -9.55
C THR A 20 -12.67 -21.11 -10.11
N VAL A 21 -13.88 -21.64 -10.31
CA VAL A 21 -14.09 -22.98 -10.90
C VAL A 21 -13.47 -23.06 -12.28
N GLY A 22 -13.61 -22.04 -13.12
CA GLY A 22 -13.01 -21.97 -14.44
C GLY A 22 -11.48 -22.07 -14.41
N LYS A 23 -10.82 -21.26 -13.54
CA LYS A 23 -9.36 -21.29 -13.38
C LYS A 23 -8.87 -22.65 -12.88
N PHE A 24 -9.52 -23.26 -11.89
CA PHE A 24 -9.13 -24.58 -11.38
C PHE A 24 -9.36 -25.71 -12.40
N LYS A 25 -10.46 -25.68 -13.15
CA LYS A 25 -10.69 -26.64 -14.25
C LYS A 25 -9.61 -26.55 -15.33
N GLY A 26 -9.14 -25.35 -15.66
CA GLY A 26 -8.03 -25.14 -16.59
C GLY A 26 -6.66 -25.56 -16.04
N ALA A 27 -6.56 -25.80 -14.74
CA ALA A 27 -5.29 -26.18 -14.07
C ALA A 27 -5.28 -27.64 -13.59
N VAL A 28 -6.20 -28.48 -14.06
CA VAL A 28 -6.24 -29.90 -13.64
C VAL A 28 -4.89 -30.58 -13.94
N GLY A 29 -4.34 -31.27 -12.95
CA GLY A 29 -3.06 -31.99 -13.05
C GLY A 29 -1.81 -31.11 -12.86
N ARG A 30 -1.94 -29.81 -12.57
CA ARG A 30 -0.82 -28.91 -12.31
C ARG A 30 -1.15 -27.88 -11.21
N LYS A 31 -0.12 -27.22 -10.69
CA LYS A 31 -0.31 -26.05 -9.82
C LYS A 31 -0.77 -24.83 -10.65
N LEU A 32 -1.49 -23.93 -10.00
CA LEU A 32 -1.76 -22.61 -10.56
C LEU A 32 -0.42 -21.87 -10.78
N ASN A 33 -0.33 -21.15 -11.87
CA ASN A 33 0.80 -20.26 -12.12
C ASN A 33 0.59 -18.88 -11.50
N SER A 34 1.60 -18.01 -11.55
CA SER A 34 1.58 -16.69 -10.89
C SER A 34 0.41 -15.80 -11.34
N ILE A 35 0.14 -15.73 -12.64
CA ILE A 35 -0.93 -14.89 -13.17
C ILE A 35 -2.32 -15.45 -12.84
N GLU A 36 -2.49 -16.76 -12.76
CA GLU A 36 -3.75 -17.37 -12.35
C GLU A 36 -4.06 -17.07 -10.87
N VAL A 37 -3.05 -17.13 -10.01
CA VAL A 37 -3.18 -16.75 -8.60
C VAL A 37 -3.48 -15.25 -8.48
N HIS A 38 -2.76 -14.41 -9.21
CA HIS A 38 -2.98 -12.97 -9.28
C HIS A 38 -4.42 -12.64 -9.68
N ASP A 39 -4.92 -13.25 -10.76
CA ASP A 39 -6.27 -13.04 -11.26
C ASP A 39 -7.35 -13.46 -10.25
N LEU A 40 -7.13 -14.58 -9.53
CA LEU A 40 -8.03 -15.03 -8.47
C LEU A 40 -8.09 -14.03 -7.31
N ILE A 41 -6.95 -13.52 -6.86
CA ILE A 41 -6.91 -12.53 -5.76
C ILE A 41 -7.56 -11.21 -6.21
N CYS A 42 -7.31 -10.76 -7.44
CA CYS A 42 -8.01 -9.61 -8.02
C CYS A 42 -9.53 -9.81 -8.02
N LYS A 43 -9.99 -11.01 -8.43
CA LYS A 43 -11.41 -11.32 -8.46
C LYS A 43 -12.05 -11.37 -7.07
N VAL A 44 -11.31 -11.83 -6.05
CA VAL A 44 -11.73 -11.72 -4.65
C VAL A 44 -11.88 -10.25 -4.23
N GLY A 45 -10.93 -9.40 -4.61
CA GLY A 45 -10.98 -7.96 -4.34
C GLY A 45 -12.19 -7.26 -4.98
N GLU A 46 -12.64 -7.71 -6.13
CA GLU A 46 -13.80 -7.18 -6.84
C GLU A 46 -15.11 -7.32 -6.05
N VAL A 47 -15.23 -8.40 -5.25
CA VAL A 47 -16.41 -8.63 -4.41
C VAL A 47 -16.54 -7.61 -3.27
N VAL A 48 -15.44 -6.98 -2.89
CA VAL A 48 -15.38 -5.98 -1.80
C VAL A 48 -15.77 -4.58 -2.28
N VAL A 49 -16.55 -4.48 -3.36
CA VAL A 49 -17.12 -3.21 -3.83
C VAL A 49 -18.46 -2.97 -3.16
N VAL A 50 -18.63 -1.82 -2.51
CA VAL A 50 -19.85 -1.41 -1.82
C VAL A 50 -20.33 -0.08 -2.38
N GLY A 51 -21.57 -0.05 -2.87
CA GLY A 51 -22.17 1.17 -3.40
C GLY A 51 -21.45 1.76 -4.62
N GLY A 52 -20.82 0.92 -5.46
CA GLY A 52 -20.05 1.34 -6.63
C GLY A 52 -18.66 1.88 -6.31
N VAL A 53 -18.25 1.92 -5.05
CA VAL A 53 -16.94 2.39 -4.63
C VAL A 53 -16.01 1.21 -4.35
N ARG A 54 -14.83 1.21 -4.95
CA ARG A 54 -13.77 0.24 -4.67
C ARG A 54 -13.28 0.37 -3.22
N ARG A 55 -13.39 -0.71 -2.45
CA ARG A 55 -12.98 -0.78 -1.04
C ARG A 55 -11.70 -1.59 -0.83
N SER A 56 -11.16 -2.20 -1.87
CA SER A 56 -9.92 -2.95 -1.82
C SER A 56 -8.99 -2.55 -2.94
N ALA A 57 -7.72 -2.67 -2.69
CA ALA A 57 -6.66 -2.54 -3.67
C ALA A 57 -5.51 -3.45 -3.25
N MET A 58 -4.71 -3.89 -4.19
CA MET A 58 -3.51 -4.67 -3.87
C MET A 58 -2.32 -4.21 -4.71
N ILE A 59 -1.13 -4.59 -4.27
CA ILE A 59 0.07 -4.58 -5.09
C ILE A 59 0.57 -6.01 -5.23
N SER A 60 0.97 -6.39 -6.43
CA SER A 60 1.64 -7.64 -6.71
C SER A 60 3.12 -7.38 -6.94
N LEU A 61 3.96 -7.93 -6.07
CA LEU A 61 5.40 -7.89 -6.19
C LEU A 61 5.88 -9.21 -6.80
N SER A 62 6.45 -9.17 -7.99
CA SER A 62 6.86 -10.35 -8.75
C SER A 62 8.35 -10.34 -9.07
N ASN A 63 8.91 -11.52 -9.33
CA ASN A 63 10.32 -11.66 -9.67
C ASN A 63 10.63 -11.16 -11.09
N LEU A 64 11.89 -10.81 -11.33
CA LEU A 64 12.39 -10.39 -12.64
C LEU A 64 12.10 -11.42 -13.74
N THR A 65 12.21 -12.70 -13.41
CA THR A 65 12.02 -13.83 -14.33
C THR A 65 10.55 -14.18 -14.60
N ASP A 66 9.59 -13.53 -13.92
CA ASP A 66 8.17 -13.80 -14.13
C ASP A 66 7.62 -13.02 -15.32
N ASP A 67 7.78 -13.60 -16.50
CA ASP A 67 7.32 -13.01 -17.75
C ASP A 67 5.78 -12.90 -17.85
N ARG A 68 5.03 -13.77 -17.18
CA ARG A 68 3.57 -13.68 -17.10
C ARG A 68 3.13 -12.41 -16.38
N MET A 69 3.75 -12.13 -15.23
CA MET A 69 3.48 -10.92 -14.48
C MET A 69 3.99 -9.66 -15.19
N ARG A 70 5.12 -9.75 -15.91
CA ARG A 70 5.61 -8.65 -16.76
C ARG A 70 4.57 -8.22 -17.78
N ARG A 71 3.84 -9.18 -18.36
CA ARG A 71 2.84 -8.93 -19.41
C ARG A 71 1.41 -8.87 -18.93
N ALA A 72 1.18 -8.88 -17.62
CA ALA A 72 -0.17 -8.94 -17.04
C ALA A 72 -1.11 -7.83 -17.54
N LYS A 73 -0.57 -6.65 -17.80
CA LYS A 73 -1.33 -5.48 -18.28
C LYS A 73 -0.81 -4.98 -19.64
N MET A 74 -0.55 -5.90 -20.56
CA MET A 74 -0.27 -5.58 -21.96
C MET A 74 -1.52 -5.77 -22.84
N GLY A 75 -1.59 -5.03 -23.96
CA GLY A 75 -2.71 -5.08 -24.88
C GLY A 75 -4.02 -4.65 -24.23
N ASP A 76 -5.13 -5.21 -24.67
CA ASP A 76 -6.47 -4.85 -24.23
C ASP A 76 -6.88 -5.58 -22.94
N TRP A 77 -5.97 -5.61 -21.96
CA TRP A 77 -6.18 -6.31 -20.68
C TRP A 77 -7.43 -5.83 -19.94
N TRP A 78 -7.79 -4.56 -20.06
CA TRP A 78 -8.99 -3.99 -19.41
C TRP A 78 -10.31 -4.53 -19.96
N VAL A 79 -10.28 -5.12 -21.16
CA VAL A 79 -11.43 -5.82 -21.77
C VAL A 79 -11.40 -7.30 -21.43
N ASN A 80 -10.22 -7.93 -21.57
CA ASN A 80 -10.07 -9.37 -21.45
C ASN A 80 -9.96 -9.86 -20.01
N GLU A 81 -9.33 -9.09 -19.13
CA GLU A 81 -9.04 -9.43 -17.73
C GLU A 81 -9.27 -8.20 -16.82
N PRO A 82 -10.51 -7.64 -16.80
CA PRO A 82 -10.79 -6.35 -16.14
C PRO A 82 -10.53 -6.35 -14.63
N GLN A 83 -10.60 -7.52 -13.95
CA GLN A 83 -10.28 -7.64 -12.53
C GLN A 83 -8.85 -7.19 -12.19
N ARG A 84 -7.92 -7.21 -13.16
CA ARG A 84 -6.54 -6.73 -12.95
C ARG A 84 -6.43 -5.25 -12.64
N ALA A 85 -7.49 -4.47 -12.87
CA ALA A 85 -7.57 -3.07 -12.45
C ALA A 85 -7.49 -2.89 -10.93
N LEU A 86 -7.72 -3.93 -10.14
CA LEU A 86 -7.64 -3.89 -8.68
C LEU A 86 -6.21 -4.01 -8.14
N SER A 87 -5.24 -4.39 -8.98
CA SER A 87 -3.84 -4.57 -8.57
C SER A 87 -2.94 -3.55 -9.25
N ASN A 88 -2.04 -2.95 -8.47
CA ASN A 88 -0.81 -2.39 -9.00
C ASN A 88 0.22 -3.52 -9.11
N ASN A 89 1.01 -3.54 -10.17
CA ASN A 89 2.01 -4.57 -10.38
C ASN A 89 3.40 -3.96 -10.39
N SER A 90 4.33 -4.54 -9.63
CA SER A 90 5.73 -4.11 -9.58
C SER A 90 6.67 -5.31 -9.60
N ILE A 91 7.83 -5.09 -10.18
CA ILE A 91 8.96 -6.01 -10.02
C ILE A 91 9.61 -5.76 -8.66
N ALA A 92 9.98 -6.81 -7.94
CA ALA A 92 10.73 -6.71 -6.69
C ALA A 92 12.19 -7.07 -6.93
N TYR A 93 13.07 -6.07 -7.00
CA TYR A 93 14.51 -6.31 -7.05
C TYR A 93 15.04 -6.71 -5.67
N THR A 94 15.67 -7.88 -5.61
CA THR A 94 16.37 -8.38 -4.41
C THR A 94 17.87 -8.09 -4.46
N GLU A 95 18.37 -7.71 -5.62
CA GLU A 95 19.74 -7.32 -5.90
C GLU A 95 19.76 -6.30 -7.06
N LYS A 96 20.92 -5.76 -7.37
CA LYS A 96 21.09 -4.89 -8.55
C LYS A 96 20.98 -5.75 -9.80
N PRO A 97 20.01 -5.54 -10.68
CA PRO A 97 19.91 -6.28 -11.93
C PRO A 97 21.08 -5.95 -12.87
N ASP A 98 21.40 -6.85 -13.77
CA ASP A 98 22.27 -6.51 -14.89
C ASP A 98 21.59 -5.51 -15.83
N VAL A 99 22.38 -4.80 -16.63
CA VAL A 99 21.88 -3.71 -17.48
C VAL A 99 20.91 -4.23 -18.54
N GLY A 100 21.16 -5.43 -19.11
CA GLY A 100 20.31 -6.04 -20.13
C GLY A 100 18.91 -6.33 -19.56
N ALA A 101 18.85 -7.05 -18.45
CA ALA A 101 17.60 -7.38 -17.78
C ALA A 101 16.81 -6.12 -17.34
N PHE A 102 17.50 -5.09 -16.86
CA PHE A 102 16.88 -3.81 -16.52
C PHE A 102 16.29 -3.13 -17.77
N MET A 103 17.02 -3.10 -18.88
CA MET A 103 16.55 -2.48 -20.12
C MET A 103 15.36 -3.22 -20.74
N GLU A 104 15.35 -4.55 -20.66
CA GLU A 104 14.18 -5.36 -21.08
C GLU A 104 12.94 -5.02 -20.27
N GLU A 105 13.08 -4.89 -18.97
CA GLU A 105 11.97 -4.51 -18.08
C GLU A 105 11.47 -3.10 -18.40
N TRP A 106 12.40 -2.16 -18.61
CA TRP A 106 12.08 -0.79 -18.97
C TRP A 106 11.37 -0.69 -20.33
N LEU A 107 11.83 -1.47 -21.32
CA LEU A 107 11.18 -1.54 -22.63
C LEU A 107 9.77 -2.15 -22.52
N SER A 108 9.60 -3.17 -21.68
CA SER A 108 8.29 -3.76 -21.42
C SER A 108 7.33 -2.74 -20.81
N LEU A 109 7.79 -1.95 -19.83
CA LEU A 109 7.03 -0.86 -19.22
C LEU A 109 6.60 0.17 -20.27
N TYR A 110 7.52 0.61 -21.12
CA TYR A 110 7.25 1.54 -22.20
C TYR A 110 6.20 1.00 -23.20
N ASN A 111 6.34 -0.26 -23.60
CA ASN A 111 5.46 -0.90 -24.58
C ASN A 111 4.07 -1.18 -24.03
N SER A 112 3.93 -1.42 -22.74
CA SER A 112 2.64 -1.68 -22.10
C SER A 112 1.70 -0.49 -22.13
N LYS A 113 2.25 0.73 -22.17
CA LYS A 113 1.53 2.02 -22.05
C LYS A 113 0.61 2.13 -20.84
N SER A 114 0.71 1.20 -19.91
CA SER A 114 -0.10 1.15 -18.68
C SER A 114 0.61 1.74 -17.47
N GLY A 115 1.91 2.09 -17.59
CA GLY A 115 2.75 2.50 -16.46
C GLY A 115 3.15 1.36 -15.54
N GLU A 116 2.90 0.10 -15.93
CA GLU A 116 3.20 -1.10 -15.16
C GLU A 116 4.00 -2.12 -16.00
N ARG A 117 4.80 -2.95 -15.35
CA ARG A 117 4.97 -3.05 -13.88
C ARG A 117 6.00 -2.02 -13.39
N GLY A 118 5.70 -1.45 -12.23
CA GLY A 118 6.59 -0.53 -11.53
C GLY A 118 7.81 -1.23 -10.93
N ILE A 119 8.64 -0.49 -10.20
CA ILE A 119 9.86 -0.99 -9.58
C ILE A 119 9.76 -0.85 -8.07
N PHE A 120 9.89 -1.97 -7.35
CA PHE A 120 10.08 -2.02 -5.90
C PHE A 120 11.45 -2.60 -5.59
N ASN A 121 12.29 -1.86 -4.85
CA ASN A 121 13.66 -2.28 -4.55
C ASN A 121 13.78 -2.72 -3.08
N ARG A 122 13.81 -4.04 -2.82
CA ARG A 122 13.95 -4.61 -1.48
C ARG A 122 15.28 -4.27 -0.81
N VAL A 123 16.35 -4.06 -1.60
CA VAL A 123 17.64 -3.63 -1.03
C VAL A 123 17.55 -2.22 -0.49
N ALA A 124 16.89 -1.31 -1.22
CA ALA A 124 16.64 0.06 -0.76
C ALA A 124 15.69 0.08 0.45
N ALA A 125 14.64 -0.75 0.43
CA ALA A 125 13.73 -0.90 1.56
C ALA A 125 14.46 -1.35 2.82
N LYS A 126 15.31 -2.37 2.72
CA LYS A 126 16.15 -2.82 3.84
C LYS A 126 17.03 -1.70 4.40
N LYS A 127 17.74 -0.98 3.54
CA LYS A 127 18.59 0.16 3.96
C LYS A 127 17.79 1.27 4.65
N GLN A 128 16.57 1.54 4.17
CA GLN A 128 15.72 2.54 4.80
C GLN A 128 15.24 2.10 6.18
N VAL A 129 14.93 0.82 6.35
CA VAL A 129 14.57 0.25 7.66
C VAL A 129 15.75 0.28 8.62
N GLU A 130 16.95 -0.11 8.17
CA GLU A 130 18.20 -0.03 8.95
C GLU A 130 18.45 1.40 9.44
N LYS A 131 18.26 2.39 8.56
CA LYS A 131 18.46 3.81 8.91
C LYS A 131 17.50 4.30 10.00
N SER A 132 16.27 3.76 10.04
CA SER A 132 15.29 4.14 11.07
C SER A 132 15.66 3.60 12.46
N GLY A 133 16.42 2.50 12.54
CA GLY A 133 16.92 1.89 13.77
C GLY A 133 15.86 1.24 14.66
N ARG A 134 14.58 1.29 14.28
CA ARG A 134 13.45 0.83 15.09
C ARG A 134 12.95 -0.56 14.69
N ARG A 135 13.08 -0.93 13.42
CA ARG A 135 12.52 -2.15 12.83
C ARG A 135 13.64 -3.10 12.42
N ASP A 136 13.41 -4.42 12.52
CA ASP A 136 14.37 -5.43 12.08
C ASP A 136 14.47 -5.42 10.53
N PRO A 137 15.65 -5.14 9.95
CA PRO A 137 15.82 -5.07 8.51
C PRO A 137 15.78 -6.44 7.81
N ASN A 138 15.79 -7.56 8.54
CA ASN A 138 15.94 -8.90 7.99
C ASN A 138 14.64 -9.54 7.50
N TYR A 139 13.51 -8.83 7.56
CA TYR A 139 12.27 -9.30 6.97
C TYR A 139 12.28 -9.17 5.44
N GLU A 140 11.47 -10.01 4.79
CA GLU A 140 11.15 -9.86 3.38
C GLU A 140 10.15 -8.71 3.20
N TRP A 141 10.70 -7.52 3.00
CA TRP A 141 9.92 -6.30 2.90
C TRP A 141 9.06 -6.25 1.65
N GLY A 142 7.82 -5.84 1.83
CA GLY A 142 6.88 -5.43 0.79
C GLY A 142 6.37 -4.01 1.07
N CYS A 143 5.26 -3.66 0.44
CA CYS A 143 4.62 -2.35 0.61
C CYS A 143 3.10 -2.46 0.46
N ASN A 144 2.40 -1.39 0.82
CA ASN A 144 1.01 -1.20 0.48
C ASN A 144 0.82 -0.87 -1.02
N PRO A 145 -0.41 -0.86 -1.55
CA PRO A 145 -0.67 -0.67 -2.99
C PRO A 145 -0.06 0.59 -3.62
N CYS A 146 0.05 1.68 -2.86
CA CYS A 146 0.63 2.95 -3.33
C CYS A 146 2.14 3.06 -3.07
N SER A 147 2.74 2.08 -2.40
CA SER A 147 4.18 1.94 -2.13
C SER A 147 4.79 2.96 -1.17
N GLU A 148 3.99 3.73 -0.43
CA GLU A 148 4.47 4.71 0.55
C GLU A 148 4.87 4.08 1.89
N ILE A 149 4.40 2.87 2.20
CA ILE A 149 4.64 2.22 3.48
C ILE A 149 5.35 0.89 3.29
N LEU A 150 6.49 0.72 3.95
CA LEU A 150 7.20 -0.56 4.02
C LEU A 150 6.51 -1.49 5.02
N LEU A 151 6.03 -2.62 4.55
CA LEU A 151 5.36 -3.64 5.33
C LEU A 151 6.16 -4.93 5.40
N ARG A 152 6.30 -5.50 6.60
CA ARG A 152 6.76 -6.88 6.76
C ARG A 152 5.60 -7.87 6.53
N PRO A 153 5.86 -9.16 6.34
CA PRO A 153 4.80 -10.15 6.21
C PRO A 153 3.83 -10.12 7.39
N GLN A 154 2.53 -10.25 7.11
CA GLN A 154 1.43 -10.23 8.08
C GLN A 154 1.44 -8.99 9.00
N SER A 155 1.61 -7.82 8.40
CA SER A 155 1.51 -6.52 9.08
C SER A 155 0.54 -5.62 8.32
N MET A 156 0.02 -4.62 9.01
CA MET A 156 -0.80 -3.56 8.44
C MET A 156 -0.41 -2.21 9.05
N CYS A 157 -0.86 -1.14 8.41
CA CYS A 157 -0.67 0.23 8.88
C CYS A 157 -2.01 0.93 9.02
N ASN A 158 -2.01 1.99 9.82
CA ASN A 158 -3.13 2.93 9.93
C ASN A 158 -2.75 4.22 9.23
N LEU A 159 -3.71 4.85 8.58
CA LEU A 159 -3.51 6.10 7.87
C LEU A 159 -4.51 7.14 8.37
N THR A 160 -4.03 8.35 8.55
CA THR A 160 -4.81 9.57 8.73
C THR A 160 -4.42 10.57 7.67
N GLU A 161 -5.32 11.48 7.33
CA GLU A 161 -5.08 12.46 6.28
C GLU A 161 -5.47 13.86 6.75
N VAL A 162 -4.60 14.82 6.48
CA VAL A 162 -4.77 16.24 6.74
C VAL A 162 -5.01 16.97 5.42
N VAL A 163 -6.05 17.78 5.37
CA VAL A 163 -6.32 18.64 4.22
C VAL A 163 -5.63 19.98 4.44
N VAL A 164 -4.62 20.25 3.62
CA VAL A 164 -3.94 21.54 3.54
C VAL A 164 -4.80 22.52 2.76
N ARG A 165 -4.91 23.74 3.24
CA ARG A 165 -5.66 24.83 2.62
C ARG A 165 -4.76 26.02 2.32
N GLU A 166 -5.20 26.90 1.44
CA GLU A 166 -4.45 28.08 1.01
C GLU A 166 -4.06 29.00 2.17
N ASP A 167 -4.95 29.14 3.14
CA ASP A 167 -4.83 30.02 4.31
C ASP A 167 -4.13 29.37 5.51
N ASP A 168 -3.70 28.09 5.40
CA ASP A 168 -2.97 27.45 6.48
C ASP A 168 -1.60 28.10 6.70
N THR A 169 -1.30 28.34 7.98
CA THR A 169 0.02 28.66 8.48
C THR A 169 0.75 27.41 8.96
N LEU A 170 2.03 27.54 9.30
CA LEU A 170 2.77 26.41 9.88
C LEU A 170 2.13 25.95 11.20
N GLU A 171 1.65 26.88 12.02
CA GLU A 171 0.98 26.62 13.30
C GLU A 171 -0.31 25.82 13.09
N THR A 172 -1.19 26.25 12.17
CA THR A 172 -2.44 25.51 11.89
C THR A 172 -2.17 24.14 11.28
N LEU A 173 -1.13 23.99 10.48
CA LEU A 173 -0.71 22.68 9.99
C LEU A 173 -0.17 21.79 11.11
N MET A 174 0.58 22.33 12.07
CA MET A 174 1.01 21.59 13.26
C MET A 174 -0.17 21.08 14.07
N GLU A 175 -1.17 21.93 14.36
CA GLU A 175 -2.40 21.51 15.05
C GLU A 175 -3.14 20.38 14.32
N LYS A 176 -3.26 20.49 13.00
CA LYS A 176 -3.92 19.47 12.18
C LYS A 176 -3.18 18.13 12.19
N VAL A 177 -1.85 18.13 12.03
CA VAL A 177 -1.06 16.88 12.05
C VAL A 177 -0.97 16.29 13.46
N GLU A 178 -1.04 17.10 14.51
CA GLU A 178 -1.16 16.66 15.90
C GLU A 178 -2.43 15.84 16.10
N ILE A 179 -3.59 16.38 15.75
CA ILE A 179 -4.88 15.69 15.83
C ILE A 179 -4.84 14.40 15.01
N ALA A 180 -4.32 14.45 13.80
CA ALA A 180 -4.19 13.29 12.94
C ALA A 180 -3.27 12.20 13.55
N SER A 181 -2.17 12.61 14.18
CA SER A 181 -1.25 11.70 14.88
C SER A 181 -1.90 11.05 16.10
N ILE A 182 -2.65 11.81 16.89
CA ILE A 182 -3.41 11.29 18.03
C ILE A 182 -4.43 10.25 17.57
N LEU A 183 -5.23 10.58 16.56
CA LEU A 183 -6.24 9.66 16.01
C LEU A 183 -5.60 8.37 15.47
N GLY A 184 -4.50 8.48 14.74
CA GLY A 184 -3.77 7.34 14.21
C GLY A 184 -3.16 6.48 15.32
N THR A 185 -2.65 7.07 16.39
CA THR A 185 -2.13 6.36 17.55
C THR A 185 -3.22 5.55 18.24
N PHE A 186 -4.41 6.15 18.47
CA PHE A 186 -5.57 5.41 18.96
C PHE A 186 -6.00 4.30 18.01
N GLN A 187 -6.06 4.56 16.70
CA GLN A 187 -6.43 3.56 15.70
C GLN A 187 -5.45 2.37 15.72
N SER A 188 -4.17 2.60 16.02
CA SER A 188 -3.16 1.54 16.12
C SER A 188 -3.41 0.56 17.28
N THR A 189 -4.27 0.90 18.25
CA THR A 189 -4.68 0.00 19.34
C THR A 189 -5.71 -1.04 18.92
N LEU A 190 -6.35 -0.87 17.76
CA LEU A 190 -7.37 -1.76 17.23
C LEU A 190 -6.74 -3.01 16.61
N THR A 191 -6.23 -3.91 17.45
CA THR A 191 -5.48 -5.12 17.02
C THR A 191 -6.25 -6.41 17.19
N ASN A 192 -7.54 -6.36 17.53
CA ASN A 192 -8.37 -7.55 17.60
C ASN A 192 -8.84 -7.97 16.20
N PHE A 193 -8.19 -8.97 15.63
CA PHE A 193 -8.46 -9.51 14.29
C PHE A 193 -9.04 -10.92 14.38
N PRO A 194 -10.36 -11.10 14.64
CA PRO A 194 -10.94 -12.42 14.94
C PRO A 194 -10.87 -13.41 13.77
N TYR A 195 -10.71 -12.92 12.54
CA TYR A 195 -10.65 -13.76 11.32
C TYR A 195 -9.24 -13.96 10.78
N LEU A 196 -8.22 -13.36 11.40
CA LEU A 196 -6.83 -13.47 10.99
C LEU A 196 -6.03 -14.33 11.99
N ARG A 197 -4.90 -14.86 11.52
CA ARG A 197 -3.98 -15.60 12.41
C ARG A 197 -3.37 -14.63 13.44
N LYS A 198 -3.10 -15.12 14.62
CA LYS A 198 -2.53 -14.34 15.76
C LYS A 198 -1.24 -13.61 15.42
N VAL A 199 -0.48 -14.07 14.42
CA VAL A 199 0.74 -13.38 13.95
C VAL A 199 0.44 -11.96 13.45
N TRP A 200 -0.72 -11.71 12.83
CA TRP A 200 -1.14 -10.39 12.43
C TRP A 200 -1.29 -9.44 13.62
N GLN A 201 -1.99 -9.92 14.65
CA GLN A 201 -2.14 -9.15 15.89
C GLN A 201 -0.77 -8.83 16.50
N LYS A 202 0.07 -9.87 16.71
CA LYS A 202 1.40 -9.70 17.29
C LYS A 202 2.24 -8.68 16.52
N ASN A 203 2.27 -8.78 15.18
CA ASN A 203 3.05 -7.88 14.33
C ASN A 203 2.55 -6.44 14.38
N CYS A 204 1.23 -6.25 14.42
CA CYS A 204 0.63 -4.92 14.52
C CYS A 204 0.85 -4.29 15.89
N GLU A 205 0.80 -5.08 16.97
CA GLU A 205 1.09 -4.63 18.34
C GLU A 205 2.57 -4.25 18.52
N GLU A 206 3.46 -4.97 17.85
CA GLU A 206 4.90 -4.67 17.87
C GLU A 206 5.24 -3.39 17.09
N GLU A 207 4.67 -3.21 15.90
CA GLU A 207 5.03 -2.12 15.00
C GLU A 207 4.18 -0.85 15.13
N ARG A 208 2.89 -0.98 15.47
CA ARG A 208 1.96 0.15 15.64
C ARG A 208 2.01 1.18 14.49
N LEU A 209 2.21 0.73 13.24
CA LEU A 209 2.47 1.61 12.11
C LEU A 209 1.37 2.64 11.90
N LEU A 210 1.78 3.89 11.85
CA LEU A 210 0.96 5.07 11.62
C LEU A 210 1.55 5.88 10.47
N GLY A 211 0.70 6.35 9.56
CA GLY A 211 1.05 7.35 8.56
C GLY A 211 0.11 8.55 8.66
N VAL A 212 0.68 9.74 8.70
CA VAL A 212 -0.05 11.01 8.57
C VAL A 212 0.25 11.56 7.20
N SER A 213 -0.75 11.62 6.32
CA SER A 213 -0.60 12.14 4.97
C SER A 213 -1.15 13.56 4.84
N LEU A 214 -0.68 14.27 3.82
CA LEU A 214 -1.15 15.60 3.46
C LEU A 214 -1.78 15.55 2.08
N THR A 215 -2.97 16.12 1.92
CA THR A 215 -3.60 16.40 0.62
C THR A 215 -3.84 17.89 0.45
N GLY A 216 -4.05 18.38 -0.78
CA GLY A 216 -4.13 19.81 -1.05
C GLY A 216 -2.77 20.53 -0.98
N ILE A 217 -1.67 19.80 -1.09
CA ILE A 217 -0.29 20.31 -0.94
C ILE A 217 0.05 21.44 -1.92
N MET A 218 -0.58 21.45 -3.08
CA MET A 218 -0.34 22.49 -4.11
C MET A 218 -1.13 23.79 -3.85
N ASP A 219 -2.07 23.79 -2.89
CA ASP A 219 -2.90 24.94 -2.59
C ASP A 219 -2.19 25.93 -1.63
N ASN A 220 -1.13 25.48 -0.96
CA ASN A 220 -0.43 26.27 0.06
C ASN A 220 1.05 26.46 -0.26
N LYS A 221 1.56 27.68 -0.10
CA LYS A 221 2.96 28.04 -0.41
C LYS A 221 3.99 27.25 0.39
N LEU A 222 3.70 26.86 1.64
CA LEU A 222 4.62 26.10 2.51
C LEU A 222 4.81 24.67 2.01
N THR A 223 3.85 24.11 1.28
CA THR A 223 3.85 22.71 0.85
C THR A 223 3.96 22.53 -0.66
N ALA A 224 3.67 23.57 -1.47
CA ALA A 224 3.70 23.51 -2.93
C ALA A 224 5.11 23.42 -3.55
N GLY A 225 6.16 23.68 -2.77
CA GLY A 225 7.55 23.59 -3.22
C GLY A 225 8.02 24.78 -4.06
N TRP A 226 7.38 25.93 -3.98
CA TRP A 226 7.81 27.16 -4.64
C TRP A 226 9.16 27.65 -4.15
N ASP A 227 9.40 27.51 -2.83
CA ASP A 227 10.72 27.64 -2.22
C ASP A 227 11.14 26.27 -1.63
N LYS A 228 12.20 25.70 -2.17
CA LYS A 228 12.70 24.39 -1.75
C LYS A 228 13.15 24.37 -0.28
N ARG A 229 13.78 25.45 0.20
CA ARG A 229 14.28 25.54 1.58
C ARG A 229 13.11 25.66 2.55
N GLU A 230 12.12 26.46 2.22
CA GLU A 230 10.90 26.62 3.02
C GLU A 230 10.14 25.29 3.09
N LEU A 231 9.97 24.59 1.97
CA LEU A 231 9.35 23.26 1.91
C LEU A 231 10.09 22.26 2.80
N GLU A 232 11.41 22.12 2.65
CA GLU A 232 12.21 21.18 3.44
C GLU A 232 12.10 21.49 4.95
N ASN A 233 12.15 22.76 5.32
CA ASN A 233 12.00 23.20 6.71
C ASN A 233 10.60 22.86 7.26
N SER A 234 9.55 23.24 6.55
CA SER A 234 8.16 22.99 6.98
C SER A 234 7.87 21.49 7.12
N LEU A 235 8.26 20.68 6.14
CA LEU A 235 8.06 19.23 6.20
C LEU A 235 8.87 18.58 7.33
N ASN A 236 10.08 19.06 7.62
CA ASN A 236 10.86 18.56 8.74
C ASN A 236 10.22 18.90 10.09
N ILE A 237 9.72 20.12 10.26
CA ILE A 237 9.01 20.52 11.48
C ILE A 237 7.78 19.64 11.70
N LEU A 238 6.91 19.52 10.68
CA LEU A 238 5.70 18.70 10.75
C LEU A 238 6.03 17.23 11.05
N LYS A 239 7.07 16.68 10.41
CA LYS A 239 7.51 15.30 10.63
C LYS A 239 7.96 15.05 12.07
N HIS A 240 8.79 15.92 12.63
CA HIS A 240 9.25 15.77 14.02
C HIS A 240 8.09 15.93 15.00
N HIS A 241 7.22 16.88 14.76
CA HIS A 241 6.03 17.07 15.59
C HIS A 241 5.14 15.82 15.63
N VAL A 242 4.85 15.21 14.47
CA VAL A 242 4.08 13.94 14.40
C VAL A 242 4.76 12.82 15.18
N ILE A 243 6.09 12.70 15.09
CA ILE A 243 6.86 11.67 15.81
C ILE A 243 6.76 11.90 17.33
N ASP A 244 6.93 13.14 17.79
CA ASP A 244 6.90 13.48 19.20
C ASP A 244 5.49 13.25 19.79
N VAL A 245 4.44 13.69 19.09
CA VAL A 245 3.05 13.44 19.49
C VAL A 245 2.74 11.94 19.57
N ASN A 246 3.14 11.16 18.55
CA ASN A 246 2.94 9.71 18.58
C ASN A 246 3.65 9.06 19.76
N LYS A 247 4.88 9.48 20.05
CA LYS A 247 5.65 8.97 21.18
C LYS A 247 4.95 9.26 22.51
N ASP A 248 4.56 10.51 22.74
CA ASP A 248 3.92 10.92 23.99
C ASP A 248 2.60 10.18 24.23
N PHE A 249 1.78 10.02 23.19
CA PHE A 249 0.52 9.28 23.32
C PHE A 249 0.74 7.77 23.44
N ALA A 250 1.74 7.20 22.75
CA ALA A 250 2.09 5.80 22.90
C ALA A 250 2.53 5.49 24.34
N ASP A 251 3.36 6.37 24.95
CA ASP A 251 3.79 6.26 26.33
C ASP A 251 2.60 6.33 27.31
N GLN A 252 1.65 7.26 27.10
CA GLN A 252 0.43 7.36 27.91
C GLN A 252 -0.46 6.10 27.80
N LEU A 253 -0.53 5.50 26.62
CA LEU A 253 -1.33 4.28 26.37
C LEU A 253 -0.59 2.99 26.76
N GLY A 254 0.69 3.05 27.10
CA GLY A 254 1.51 1.88 27.41
C GLY A 254 1.74 0.96 26.21
N ILE A 255 1.84 1.52 25.01
CA ILE A 255 2.07 0.81 23.75
C ILE A 255 3.37 1.23 23.09
N ASN A 256 3.83 0.46 22.11
CA ASN A 256 4.98 0.85 21.29
C ASN A 256 4.66 2.09 20.44
N GLN A 257 5.64 2.94 20.25
CA GLN A 257 5.55 4.03 19.26
C GLN A 257 5.62 3.47 17.82
N SER A 258 5.08 4.22 16.89
CA SER A 258 5.09 3.89 15.47
C SER A 258 6.48 4.01 14.86
#